data_1e61fb2d6be2eb9a098efe78b30f77d5
#
_entry.id   1e61fb2d6be2eb9a098efe78b30f77d5
#
_cell.length_a   1.000
_cell.length_b   1.000
_cell.length_c   1.000
_cell.angle_alpha   90.00
_cell.angle_beta   90.00
_cell.angle_gamma   90.00
#
_symmetry.space_group_name_H-M   'P 1'
#
loop_
_entity.id
_entity.type
_entity.pdbx_description
1 polymer ?
#
loop_
_entity_poly.entity_id
_entity_poly.type
_entity_poly.pdbx_seq_one_letter_code
_entity_poly.pdbx_strand_id
1 'polypeptide(L)'
;MIVDISLPGISGVDWLKSISSEQSGQSDVIFMTAFSNVDNAIQALRLGAFDYIQKPFRLEEMSLSVKRCFERRSLERENFVLRRQVDQFYSFEGMIGNSPQVQEMCQLIDRIAPTPSVILIDGESGTGKELVANAIHKRSKRTGPFVPVNCGAISPELMESEFFGHKKGAFTGANTAHNGLFSYADGGTLFLDEIGDMPLVMQAKFLRALEEGSIRPVGSDREIQVNVRVVAATNRNLQEDVEDGRFRKDLFYRLNVLVIHVAPLRERKQDIASLVQYYSKLLTTQLGLPAVPFNHNDIHQLEAYHWPGNIRELKNMVERCMLLGRLPDELLTTDSDKAEQVVGYPNSWSMEQVEKEHIVNVLNNMDGNKSQAANVLGVSRKTLCRKVDAWAENYADD
;
A
#
# COMPACT_ATOMS: atom_id res chain seq x y z
N MET A 1 1.28 25.29 -30.66
CA MET A 1 1.47 26.27 -31.77
C MET A 1 0.82 25.72 -33.02
N ILE A 2 0.31 26.61 -33.87
CA ILE A 2 -0.22 26.25 -35.20
C ILE A 2 0.73 26.86 -36.23
N VAL A 3 1.28 26.04 -37.13
CA VAL A 3 2.35 26.44 -38.07
C VAL A 3 2.03 25.96 -39.47
N ASP A 4 2.22 26.83 -40.44
CA ASP A 4 2.13 26.44 -41.86
C ASP A 4 3.41 25.68 -42.28
N ILE A 5 3.27 24.56 -42.95
CA ILE A 5 4.43 23.81 -43.47
C ILE A 5 5.18 24.63 -44.53
N SER A 6 4.46 25.41 -45.35
CA SER A 6 5.02 26.19 -46.44
C SER A 6 5.32 27.63 -46.01
N LEU A 7 6.26 27.81 -45.08
CA LEU A 7 6.74 29.12 -44.70
C LEU A 7 7.78 29.64 -45.68
N PRO A 8 7.78 30.95 -46.01
CA PRO A 8 8.81 31.53 -46.87
C PRO A 8 10.18 31.50 -46.17
N GLY A 9 11.18 30.85 -46.75
CA GLY A 9 12.56 30.78 -46.27
C GLY A 9 12.94 29.45 -45.62
N ILE A 10 12.25 29.02 -44.58
CA ILE A 10 12.53 27.73 -43.88
C ILE A 10 11.28 26.89 -43.90
N SER A 11 11.38 25.61 -44.26
CA SER A 11 10.27 24.67 -44.17
C SER A 11 9.82 24.54 -42.70
N GLY A 12 8.49 24.51 -42.44
CA GLY A 12 7.96 24.26 -41.08
C GLY A 12 8.48 22.98 -40.43
N VAL A 13 8.83 21.97 -41.25
CA VAL A 13 9.45 20.71 -40.84
C VAL A 13 10.89 20.91 -40.36
N ASP A 14 11.68 21.71 -41.08
CA ASP A 14 13.07 22.01 -40.68
C ASP A 14 13.11 22.93 -39.45
N TRP A 15 12.14 23.84 -39.35
CA TRP A 15 11.94 24.63 -38.15
C TRP A 15 11.61 23.75 -36.92
N LEU A 16 10.76 22.72 -37.04
CA LEU A 16 10.46 21.79 -35.94
C LEU A 16 11.71 21.02 -35.50
N LYS A 17 12.57 20.60 -36.47
CA LYS A 17 13.83 19.94 -36.13
C LYS A 17 14.77 20.84 -35.33
N SER A 18 14.86 22.12 -35.69
CA SER A 18 15.72 23.07 -34.96
C SER A 18 15.28 23.31 -33.54
N ILE A 19 13.97 23.35 -33.30
CA ILE A 19 13.42 23.56 -31.93
C ILE A 19 13.46 22.29 -31.09
N SER A 20 13.24 21.11 -31.70
CA SER A 20 13.28 19.84 -30.96
C SER A 20 14.67 19.50 -30.41
N SER A 21 15.73 20.10 -30.98
CA SER A 21 17.11 19.96 -30.49
C SER A 21 17.43 20.88 -29.29
N GLU A 22 16.76 22.03 -29.14
CA GLU A 22 17.07 23.03 -28.11
C GLU A 22 16.10 23.08 -26.94
N GLN A 23 14.86 22.64 -27.13
CA GLN A 23 13.80 22.68 -26.08
C GLN A 23 12.93 21.44 -26.12
N SER A 24 13.43 20.32 -25.60
CA SER A 24 12.60 19.13 -25.39
C SER A 24 11.47 19.42 -24.41
N GLY A 25 10.24 19.59 -24.89
CA GLY A 25 9.05 19.36 -24.09
C GLY A 25 8.08 20.52 -23.88
N GLN A 26 8.19 21.68 -24.50
CA GLN A 26 7.32 22.82 -24.13
C GLN A 26 6.16 23.19 -25.06
N SER A 27 6.10 22.72 -26.29
CA SER A 27 5.01 23.16 -27.19
C SER A 27 4.58 22.08 -28.16
N ASP A 28 3.30 21.71 -28.15
CA ASP A 28 2.70 20.88 -29.17
C ASP A 28 2.53 21.72 -30.45
N VAL A 29 2.87 21.13 -31.60
CA VAL A 29 2.78 21.77 -32.90
C VAL A 29 1.73 21.07 -33.75
N ILE A 30 0.75 21.85 -34.25
CA ILE A 30 -0.22 21.42 -35.25
C ILE A 30 0.18 22.07 -36.58
N PHE A 31 0.45 21.25 -37.57
CA PHE A 31 0.80 21.76 -38.87
C PHE A 31 -0.41 22.02 -39.79
N MET A 32 -0.35 23.11 -40.58
CA MET A 32 -1.27 23.35 -41.68
C MET A 32 -0.54 23.10 -42.99
N THR A 33 -1.14 22.35 -43.91
CA THR A 33 -0.54 22.06 -45.24
C THR A 33 -1.54 22.28 -46.36
N ALA A 34 -1.05 22.86 -47.45
CA ALA A 34 -1.81 23.02 -48.69
C ALA A 34 -1.66 21.81 -49.63
N PHE A 35 -0.73 20.89 -49.35
CA PHE A 35 -0.42 19.76 -50.21
C PHE A 35 -1.01 18.46 -49.68
N SER A 36 -1.66 17.71 -50.57
CA SER A 36 -2.22 16.38 -50.30
C SER A 36 -1.13 15.28 -50.19
N ASN A 37 0.13 15.64 -49.99
CA ASN A 37 1.22 14.68 -49.94
C ASN A 37 1.30 14.05 -48.54
N VAL A 38 0.78 12.84 -48.44
CA VAL A 38 0.73 12.03 -47.22
C VAL A 38 2.13 11.83 -46.58
N ASP A 39 3.17 11.80 -47.42
CA ASP A 39 4.54 11.59 -46.95
C ASP A 39 5.07 12.73 -46.07
N ASN A 40 4.74 13.98 -46.37
CA ASN A 40 5.12 15.14 -45.55
C ASN A 40 4.37 15.18 -44.22
N ALA A 41 3.11 14.75 -44.22
CA ALA A 41 2.32 14.65 -42.99
C ALA A 41 2.86 13.55 -42.07
N ILE A 42 3.18 12.38 -42.63
CA ILE A 42 3.80 11.27 -41.84
C ILE A 42 5.16 11.70 -41.30
N GLN A 43 5.96 12.43 -42.10
CA GLN A 43 7.25 12.94 -41.66
C GLN A 43 7.12 13.94 -40.49
N ALA A 44 6.15 14.85 -40.58
CA ALA A 44 5.86 15.81 -39.50
C ALA A 44 5.47 15.11 -38.18
N LEU A 45 4.60 14.09 -38.23
CA LEU A 45 4.21 13.29 -37.06
C LEU A 45 5.41 12.50 -36.48
N ARG A 46 6.27 11.92 -37.34
CA ARG A 46 7.51 11.23 -36.90
C ARG A 46 8.50 12.16 -36.20
N LEU A 47 8.48 13.44 -36.53
CA LEU A 47 9.33 14.48 -35.92
C LEU A 47 8.72 15.11 -34.68
N GLY A 48 7.56 14.61 -34.18
CA GLY A 48 6.97 15.03 -32.92
C GLY A 48 5.88 16.09 -33.08
N ALA A 49 5.34 16.33 -34.27
CA ALA A 49 4.12 17.13 -34.39
C ALA A 49 2.94 16.43 -33.75
N PHE A 50 2.06 17.19 -33.08
CA PHE A 50 0.86 16.65 -32.45
C PHE A 50 -0.18 16.20 -33.48
N ASP A 51 -0.40 17.02 -34.51
CA ASP A 51 -1.39 16.75 -35.55
C ASP A 51 -1.08 17.58 -36.80
N TYR A 52 -1.77 17.31 -37.92
CA TYR A 52 -1.73 18.13 -39.11
C TYR A 52 -3.15 18.36 -39.65
N ILE A 53 -3.36 19.50 -40.30
CA ILE A 53 -4.64 19.90 -40.91
C ILE A 53 -4.40 20.32 -42.34
N GLN A 54 -5.18 19.76 -43.25
CA GLN A 54 -5.07 20.06 -44.72
C GLN A 54 -5.90 21.28 -45.08
N LYS A 55 -5.33 22.19 -45.81
CA LYS A 55 -6.04 23.33 -46.41
C LYS A 55 -6.73 22.91 -47.73
N PRO A 56 -7.99 23.37 -48.01
CA PRO A 56 -8.84 24.21 -47.14
C PRO A 56 -9.48 23.36 -46.03
N PHE A 57 -9.47 23.85 -44.77
CA PHE A 57 -10.04 23.19 -43.63
C PHE A 57 -11.27 23.93 -43.06
N ARG A 58 -12.14 23.23 -42.38
CA ARG A 58 -13.25 23.81 -41.62
C ARG A 58 -12.77 24.22 -40.22
N LEU A 59 -13.32 25.32 -39.72
CA LEU A 59 -13.02 25.81 -38.35
C LEU A 59 -13.27 24.74 -37.28
N GLU A 60 -14.24 23.86 -37.52
CA GLU A 60 -14.59 22.74 -36.66
C GLU A 60 -13.44 21.71 -36.55
N GLU A 61 -12.76 21.41 -37.65
CA GLU A 61 -11.62 20.47 -37.70
C GLU A 61 -10.44 21.04 -36.89
N MET A 62 -10.15 22.32 -37.08
CA MET A 62 -9.10 23.01 -36.32
C MET A 62 -9.44 23.03 -34.81
N SER A 63 -10.68 23.38 -34.48
CA SER A 63 -11.15 23.42 -33.07
C SER A 63 -11.05 22.04 -32.41
N LEU A 64 -11.36 20.97 -33.14
CA LEU A 64 -11.28 19.61 -32.64
C LEU A 64 -9.82 19.18 -32.36
N SER A 65 -8.90 19.48 -33.27
CA SER A 65 -7.49 19.17 -33.12
C SER A 65 -6.87 19.96 -31.97
N VAL A 66 -7.19 21.24 -31.85
CA VAL A 66 -6.78 22.08 -30.70
C VAL A 66 -7.34 21.52 -29.37
N LYS A 67 -8.61 21.14 -29.34
CA LYS A 67 -9.24 20.57 -28.14
C LYS A 67 -8.55 19.28 -27.70
N ARG A 68 -8.26 18.36 -28.62
CA ARG A 68 -7.51 17.12 -28.35
C ARG A 68 -6.10 17.40 -27.79
N CYS A 69 -5.43 18.43 -28.33
CA CYS A 69 -4.13 18.86 -27.85
C CYS A 69 -4.21 19.33 -26.38
N PHE A 70 -5.20 20.15 -26.02
CA PHE A 70 -5.41 20.61 -24.64
C PHE A 70 -5.83 19.47 -23.70
N GLU A 71 -6.69 18.56 -24.12
CA GLU A 71 -7.10 17.40 -23.33
C GLU A 71 -5.89 16.50 -23.02
N ARG A 72 -5.05 16.20 -24.02
CA ARG A 72 -3.81 15.44 -23.81
C ARG A 72 -2.90 16.14 -22.80
N ARG A 73 -2.66 17.43 -22.94
CA ARG A 73 -1.84 18.21 -21.99
C ARG A 73 -2.41 18.24 -20.60
N SER A 74 -3.73 18.33 -20.47
CA SER A 74 -4.40 18.27 -19.16
C SER A 74 -4.15 16.92 -18.50
N LEU A 75 -4.33 15.82 -19.23
CA LEU A 75 -4.05 14.47 -18.75
C LEU A 75 -2.56 14.26 -18.41
N GLU A 76 -1.64 14.76 -19.22
CA GLU A 76 -0.20 14.69 -18.95
C GLU A 76 0.18 15.50 -17.71
N ARG A 77 -0.41 16.70 -17.51
CA ARG A 77 -0.23 17.51 -16.29
C ARG A 77 -0.81 16.82 -15.07
N GLU A 78 -2.02 16.32 -15.18
CA GLU A 78 -2.69 15.62 -14.09
C GLU A 78 -1.90 14.37 -13.68
N ASN A 79 -1.45 13.59 -14.65
CA ASN A 79 -0.58 12.43 -14.42
C ASN A 79 0.77 12.84 -13.79
N PHE A 80 1.36 13.96 -14.24
CA PHE A 80 2.59 14.50 -13.65
C PHE A 80 2.38 14.97 -12.20
N VAL A 81 1.26 15.65 -11.93
CA VAL A 81 0.91 16.09 -10.55
C VAL A 81 0.65 14.88 -9.66
N LEU A 82 -0.14 13.91 -10.15
CA LEU A 82 -0.41 12.66 -9.45
C LEU A 82 0.88 11.87 -9.20
N ARG A 83 1.76 11.74 -10.19
CA ARG A 83 3.08 11.11 -10.02
C ARG A 83 3.94 11.85 -8.99
N ARG A 84 3.99 13.19 -9.02
CA ARG A 84 4.73 13.96 -8.01
C ARG A 84 4.14 13.83 -6.60
N GLN A 85 2.81 13.78 -6.49
CA GLN A 85 2.17 13.51 -5.19
C GLN A 85 2.52 12.10 -4.70
N VAL A 86 2.47 11.09 -5.58
CA VAL A 86 2.90 9.73 -5.28
C VAL A 86 4.39 9.69 -4.95
N ASP A 87 5.25 10.36 -5.71
CA ASP A 87 6.71 10.40 -5.46
C ASP A 87 7.09 11.12 -4.16
N GLN A 88 6.31 12.10 -3.71
CA GLN A 88 6.52 12.73 -2.40
C GLN A 88 6.14 11.79 -1.25
N PHE A 89 5.14 10.91 -1.44
CA PHE A 89 4.75 9.92 -0.44
C PHE A 89 5.68 8.69 -0.41
N TYR A 90 6.32 8.36 -1.55
CA TYR A 90 7.10 7.13 -1.75
C TYR A 90 8.59 7.38 -2.06
N SER A 91 9.17 8.51 -1.66
CA SER A 91 10.61 8.69 -1.81
C SER A 91 11.37 7.79 -0.81
N PHE A 92 12.55 7.30 -1.20
CA PHE A 92 13.45 6.63 -0.25
C PHE A 92 13.73 7.49 0.98
N GLU A 93 13.74 8.79 0.82
CA GLU A 93 13.75 9.78 1.89
C GLU A 93 12.54 9.71 2.83
N GLY A 94 11.46 9.02 2.44
CA GLY A 94 10.33 8.71 3.31
C GLY A 94 10.57 7.57 4.30
N MET A 95 11.68 6.82 4.17
CA MET A 95 12.12 5.86 5.19
C MET A 95 12.88 6.61 6.28
N ILE A 96 12.19 6.85 7.39
CA ILE A 96 12.72 7.61 8.53
C ILE A 96 13.14 6.64 9.61
N GLY A 97 14.33 6.84 10.11
CA GLY A 97 14.90 6.08 11.20
C GLY A 97 16.42 6.02 11.10
N ASN A 98 17.06 6.04 12.27
CA ASN A 98 18.51 5.92 12.42
C ASN A 98 18.88 4.67 13.23
N SER A 99 17.90 3.83 13.52
CA SER A 99 18.12 2.56 14.24
C SER A 99 19.03 1.62 13.45
N PRO A 100 19.83 0.77 14.12
CA PRO A 100 20.65 -0.24 13.47
C PRO A 100 19.84 -1.11 12.49
N GLN A 101 18.61 -1.49 12.87
CA GLN A 101 17.72 -2.30 12.07
C GLN A 101 17.36 -1.61 10.73
N VAL A 102 17.08 -0.31 10.76
CA VAL A 102 16.80 0.46 9.53
C VAL A 102 18.05 0.63 8.70
N GLN A 103 19.21 0.87 9.32
CA GLN A 103 20.49 1.01 8.61
C GLN A 103 20.89 -0.30 7.92
N GLU A 104 20.82 -1.44 8.61
CA GLU A 104 21.08 -2.76 8.05
C GLU A 104 20.14 -3.09 6.89
N MET A 105 18.84 -2.80 7.06
CA MET A 105 17.85 -2.96 6.01
C MET A 105 18.18 -2.10 4.77
N CYS A 106 18.57 -0.83 4.94
CA CYS A 106 18.97 0.04 3.84
C CYS A 106 20.22 -0.50 3.12
N GLN A 107 21.24 -0.99 3.84
CA GLN A 107 22.42 -1.59 3.25
C GLN A 107 22.08 -2.87 2.48
N LEU A 108 21.15 -3.67 3.00
CA LEU A 108 20.68 -4.87 2.31
C LEU A 108 19.94 -4.49 1.02
N ILE A 109 19.04 -3.50 1.07
CA ILE A 109 18.34 -2.99 -0.11
C ILE A 109 19.33 -2.55 -1.19
N ASP A 110 20.37 -1.77 -0.83
CA ASP A 110 21.38 -1.32 -1.79
C ASP A 110 22.10 -2.46 -2.49
N ARG A 111 22.38 -3.54 -1.78
CA ARG A 111 23.04 -4.72 -2.33
C ARG A 111 22.15 -5.56 -3.23
N ILE A 112 20.86 -5.75 -2.87
CA ILE A 112 19.97 -6.65 -3.59
C ILE A 112 19.09 -5.96 -4.65
N ALA A 113 18.86 -4.66 -4.55
CA ALA A 113 18.04 -3.93 -5.50
C ALA A 113 18.50 -4.04 -6.96
N PRO A 114 19.81 -4.04 -7.29
CA PRO A 114 20.27 -4.20 -8.68
C PRO A 114 20.05 -5.60 -9.26
N THR A 115 19.78 -6.61 -8.43
CA THR A 115 19.58 -8.00 -8.90
C THR A 115 18.18 -8.17 -9.51
N PRO A 116 18.00 -9.07 -10.49
CA PRO A 116 16.67 -9.36 -11.06
C PRO A 116 15.81 -10.28 -10.16
N SER A 117 16.36 -10.77 -9.06
CA SER A 117 15.72 -11.75 -8.19
C SER A 117 14.41 -11.24 -7.59
N VAL A 118 13.51 -12.18 -7.33
CA VAL A 118 12.31 -11.94 -6.51
C VAL A 118 12.75 -11.62 -5.09
N ILE A 119 12.05 -10.69 -4.45
CA ILE A 119 12.29 -10.28 -3.07
C ILE A 119 11.00 -10.47 -2.28
N LEU A 120 11.11 -11.12 -1.13
CA LEU A 120 10.04 -11.23 -0.15
C LEU A 120 10.32 -10.24 0.99
N ILE A 121 9.35 -9.41 1.31
CA ILE A 121 9.39 -8.48 2.45
C ILE A 121 8.49 -9.04 3.53
N ASP A 122 9.08 -9.39 4.65
CA ASP A 122 8.39 -9.91 5.82
C ASP A 122 8.32 -8.84 6.92
N GLY A 123 7.20 -8.77 7.61
CA GLY A 123 7.01 -7.86 8.73
C GLY A 123 5.55 -7.57 9.04
N GLU A 124 5.28 -7.11 10.25
CA GLU A 124 3.95 -6.80 10.72
C GLU A 124 3.21 -5.76 9.87
N SER A 125 1.89 -5.71 10.03
CA SER A 125 1.09 -4.66 9.37
C SER A 125 1.49 -3.27 9.87
N GLY A 126 1.55 -2.29 8.96
CA GLY A 126 1.88 -0.91 9.31
C GLY A 126 3.36 -0.61 9.54
N THR A 127 4.28 -1.55 9.31
CA THR A 127 5.73 -1.36 9.46
C THR A 127 6.39 -0.56 8.33
N GLY A 128 5.70 -0.41 7.18
CA GLY A 128 6.20 0.33 6.02
C GLY A 128 6.75 -0.55 4.89
N LYS A 129 6.29 -1.80 4.76
CA LYS A 129 6.73 -2.75 3.70
C LYS A 129 6.63 -2.16 2.28
N GLU A 130 5.59 -1.38 2.00
CA GLU A 130 5.41 -0.72 0.70
C GLU A 130 6.51 0.32 0.42
N LEU A 131 6.96 1.08 1.44
CA LEU A 131 8.08 2.01 1.31
C LEU A 131 9.37 1.27 0.98
N VAL A 132 9.60 0.11 1.61
CA VAL A 132 10.74 -0.76 1.33
C VAL A 132 10.69 -1.25 -0.13
N ALA A 133 9.54 -1.71 -0.60
CA ALA A 133 9.35 -2.17 -1.97
C ALA A 133 9.61 -1.05 -3.00
N ASN A 134 9.13 0.15 -2.72
CA ASN A 134 9.38 1.31 -3.57
C ASN A 134 10.87 1.69 -3.61
N ALA A 135 11.55 1.64 -2.45
CA ALA A 135 12.99 1.86 -2.38
C ALA A 135 13.78 0.84 -3.20
N ILE A 136 13.40 -0.44 -3.15
CA ILE A 136 13.98 -1.51 -3.99
C ILE A 136 13.77 -1.19 -5.47
N HIS A 137 12.57 -0.78 -5.88
CA HIS A 137 12.30 -0.42 -7.27
C HIS A 137 13.18 0.75 -7.73
N LYS A 138 13.23 1.84 -7.00
CA LYS A 138 14.04 3.03 -7.35
C LYS A 138 15.53 2.72 -7.48
N ARG A 139 16.05 1.83 -6.65
CA ARG A 139 17.46 1.40 -6.68
C ARG A 139 17.75 0.26 -7.66
N SER A 140 16.71 -0.35 -8.24
CA SER A 140 16.85 -1.45 -9.20
C SER A 140 17.33 -1.03 -10.59
N LYS A 141 17.39 0.27 -10.88
CA LYS A 141 17.69 0.84 -12.21
C LYS A 141 16.66 0.46 -13.30
N ARG A 142 15.50 -0.08 -12.92
CA ARG A 142 14.42 -0.36 -13.87
C ARG A 142 13.71 0.95 -14.24
N THR A 143 13.41 1.11 -15.52
CA THR A 143 12.78 2.33 -16.07
C THR A 143 11.28 2.23 -16.21
N GLY A 144 10.72 1.02 -16.13
CA GLY A 144 9.28 0.78 -16.16
C GLY A 144 8.61 1.18 -14.84
N PRO A 145 7.29 1.12 -14.75
CA PRO A 145 6.52 1.59 -13.60
C PRO A 145 6.69 0.70 -12.35
N PHE A 146 6.45 1.29 -11.18
CA PHE A 146 6.17 0.58 -9.93
C PHE A 146 4.66 0.40 -9.82
N VAL A 147 4.19 -0.85 -9.80
CA VAL A 147 2.78 -1.19 -9.75
C VAL A 147 2.46 -1.89 -8.43
N PRO A 148 1.96 -1.15 -7.43
CA PRO A 148 1.55 -1.73 -6.14
C PRO A 148 0.16 -2.35 -6.24
N VAL A 149 0.01 -3.54 -5.67
CA VAL A 149 -1.24 -4.30 -5.63
C VAL A 149 -1.39 -4.94 -4.26
N ASN A 150 -2.52 -4.73 -3.61
CA ASN A 150 -2.88 -5.47 -2.41
C ASN A 150 -3.74 -6.68 -2.79
N CYS A 151 -3.23 -7.90 -2.53
CA CYS A 151 -3.91 -9.15 -2.88
C CYS A 151 -5.24 -9.34 -2.13
N GLY A 152 -5.33 -8.86 -0.89
CA GLY A 152 -6.57 -8.93 -0.09
C GLY A 152 -7.67 -7.97 -0.56
N ALA A 153 -7.32 -6.92 -1.32
CA ALA A 153 -8.29 -5.94 -1.79
C ALA A 153 -9.00 -6.35 -3.09
N ILE A 154 -8.52 -7.39 -3.79
CA ILE A 154 -9.11 -7.86 -5.05
C ILE A 154 -9.98 -9.09 -4.78
N SER A 155 -11.23 -9.07 -5.25
CA SER A 155 -12.08 -10.26 -5.11
C SER A 155 -11.49 -11.45 -5.87
N PRO A 156 -11.58 -12.69 -5.33
CA PRO A 156 -11.02 -13.89 -5.95
C PRO A 156 -11.45 -14.11 -7.41
N GLU A 157 -12.69 -13.76 -7.73
CA GLU A 157 -13.29 -13.95 -9.07
C GLU A 157 -12.68 -13.00 -10.12
N LEU A 158 -12.26 -11.80 -9.70
CA LEU A 158 -11.68 -10.78 -10.59
C LEU A 158 -10.16 -10.87 -10.65
N MET A 159 -9.53 -11.51 -9.67
CA MET A 159 -8.08 -11.51 -9.52
C MET A 159 -7.34 -11.98 -10.78
N GLU A 160 -7.84 -13.03 -11.44
CA GLU A 160 -7.23 -13.53 -12.68
C GLU A 160 -7.26 -12.48 -13.79
N SER A 161 -8.42 -11.86 -13.98
CA SER A 161 -8.62 -10.80 -14.98
C SER A 161 -7.80 -9.56 -14.69
N GLU A 162 -7.67 -9.17 -13.42
CA GLU A 162 -6.86 -8.02 -13.01
C GLU A 162 -5.37 -8.29 -13.23
N PHE A 163 -4.86 -9.46 -12.87
CA PHE A 163 -3.43 -9.78 -13.01
C PHE A 163 -3.01 -10.01 -14.46
N PHE A 164 -3.76 -10.82 -15.20
CA PHE A 164 -3.36 -11.29 -16.53
C PHE A 164 -4.07 -10.59 -17.67
N GLY A 165 -5.15 -9.86 -17.38
CA GLY A 165 -6.02 -9.23 -18.37
C GLY A 165 -7.02 -10.20 -18.98
N HIS A 166 -7.90 -9.69 -19.84
CA HIS A 166 -8.90 -10.51 -20.55
C HIS A 166 -9.21 -9.97 -21.94
N LYS A 167 -9.62 -10.85 -22.83
CA LYS A 167 -10.20 -10.49 -24.12
C LYS A 167 -11.68 -10.13 -23.98
N LYS A 168 -12.17 -9.30 -24.91
CA LYS A 168 -13.60 -9.04 -25.05
C LYS A 168 -14.38 -10.37 -25.19
N GLY A 169 -15.40 -10.57 -24.37
CA GLY A 169 -16.23 -11.78 -24.38
C GLY A 169 -15.66 -12.97 -23.60
N ALA A 170 -14.59 -12.81 -22.83
CA ALA A 170 -13.95 -13.89 -22.06
C ALA A 170 -14.86 -14.45 -20.95
N PHE A 171 -15.73 -13.63 -20.39
CA PHE A 171 -16.72 -14.00 -19.37
C PHE A 171 -17.92 -13.05 -19.42
N THR A 172 -18.99 -13.37 -18.69
CA THR A 172 -20.18 -12.51 -18.59
C THR A 172 -19.82 -11.17 -17.95
N GLY A 173 -19.91 -10.07 -18.72
CA GLY A 173 -19.48 -8.73 -18.30
C GLY A 173 -18.18 -8.23 -18.94
N ALA A 174 -17.43 -9.06 -19.66
CA ALA A 174 -16.22 -8.67 -20.41
C ALA A 174 -16.58 -7.92 -21.71
N ASN A 175 -17.12 -6.71 -21.57
CA ASN A 175 -17.57 -5.90 -22.72
C ASN A 175 -16.43 -5.31 -23.56
N THR A 176 -15.29 -5.08 -22.95
CA THR A 176 -14.04 -4.56 -23.55
C THR A 176 -12.88 -5.49 -23.22
N ALA A 177 -11.81 -5.43 -23.99
CA ALA A 177 -10.54 -6.07 -23.61
C ALA A 177 -9.87 -5.23 -22.51
N HIS A 178 -9.20 -5.89 -21.56
CA HIS A 178 -8.47 -5.26 -20.46
C HIS A 178 -7.04 -5.81 -20.39
N ASN A 179 -6.08 -4.91 -20.27
CA ASN A 179 -4.67 -5.29 -20.04
C ASN A 179 -4.46 -5.53 -18.56
N GLY A 180 -3.85 -6.67 -18.21
CA GLY A 180 -3.59 -7.01 -16.81
C GLY A 180 -2.41 -6.27 -16.19
N LEU A 181 -2.32 -6.34 -14.86
CA LEU A 181 -1.28 -5.70 -14.05
C LEU A 181 0.14 -6.10 -14.47
N PHE A 182 0.36 -7.34 -14.90
CA PHE A 182 1.65 -7.77 -15.45
C PHE A 182 2.03 -6.98 -16.71
N SER A 183 1.07 -6.71 -17.60
CA SER A 183 1.32 -5.90 -18.79
C SER A 183 1.62 -4.44 -18.44
N TYR A 184 0.95 -3.89 -17.43
CA TYR A 184 1.23 -2.55 -16.92
C TYR A 184 2.59 -2.44 -16.24
N ALA A 185 3.04 -3.51 -15.60
CA ALA A 185 4.32 -3.54 -14.89
C ALA A 185 5.51 -3.89 -15.80
N ASP A 186 5.30 -4.06 -17.11
CA ASP A 186 6.35 -4.47 -18.04
C ASP A 186 7.54 -3.49 -18.05
N GLY A 187 8.76 -4.02 -18.00
CA GLY A 187 9.99 -3.26 -17.81
C GLY A 187 10.18 -2.68 -16.40
N GLY A 188 9.19 -2.83 -15.51
CA GLY A 188 9.11 -2.25 -14.16
C GLY A 188 9.10 -3.29 -13.05
N THR A 189 8.37 -2.97 -11.98
CA THR A 189 8.23 -3.81 -10.77
C THR A 189 6.77 -3.95 -10.39
N LEU A 190 6.32 -5.18 -10.22
CA LEU A 190 5.02 -5.52 -9.63
C LEU A 190 5.24 -5.78 -8.12
N PHE A 191 4.63 -4.96 -7.28
CA PHE A 191 4.66 -5.14 -5.84
C PHE A 191 3.34 -5.76 -5.37
N LEU A 192 3.44 -6.89 -4.68
CA LEU A 192 2.30 -7.65 -4.16
C LEU A 192 2.28 -7.54 -2.64
N ASP A 193 1.39 -6.72 -2.12
CA ASP A 193 1.16 -6.68 -0.67
C ASP A 193 0.17 -7.78 -0.27
N GLU A 194 0.37 -8.34 0.92
CA GLU A 194 -0.45 -9.42 1.49
C GLU A 194 -0.53 -10.65 0.56
N ILE A 195 0.62 -11.11 0.04
CA ILE A 195 0.70 -12.25 -0.88
C ILE A 195 0.07 -13.54 -0.31
N GLY A 196 0.04 -13.69 1.03
CA GLY A 196 -0.61 -14.79 1.72
C GLY A 196 -2.14 -14.85 1.53
N ASP A 197 -2.77 -13.76 1.08
CA ASP A 197 -4.20 -13.70 0.80
C ASP A 197 -4.54 -14.15 -0.64
N MET A 198 -3.53 -14.47 -1.46
CA MET A 198 -3.75 -14.95 -2.82
C MET A 198 -4.38 -16.36 -2.82
N PRO A 199 -5.53 -16.58 -3.52
CA PRO A 199 -6.16 -17.88 -3.60
C PRO A 199 -5.26 -18.95 -4.25
N LEU A 200 -5.32 -20.20 -3.80
CA LEU A 200 -4.48 -21.31 -4.28
C LEU A 200 -4.49 -21.48 -5.82
N VAL A 201 -5.65 -21.28 -6.45
CA VAL A 201 -5.77 -21.34 -7.91
C VAL A 201 -4.93 -20.26 -8.59
N MET A 202 -4.90 -19.07 -8.00
CA MET A 202 -4.12 -17.95 -8.51
C MET A 202 -2.62 -18.14 -8.26
N GLN A 203 -2.24 -18.72 -7.12
CA GLN A 203 -0.84 -19.02 -6.81
C GLN A 203 -0.21 -19.91 -7.89
N ALA A 204 -0.95 -20.90 -8.44
CA ALA A 204 -0.44 -21.75 -9.51
C ALA A 204 -0.20 -20.99 -10.83
N LYS A 205 -1.11 -20.09 -11.20
CA LYS A 205 -0.97 -19.25 -12.40
C LYS A 205 0.13 -18.20 -12.25
N PHE A 206 0.22 -17.65 -11.05
CA PHE A 206 1.27 -16.68 -10.70
C PHE A 206 2.66 -17.32 -10.76
N LEU A 207 2.83 -18.53 -10.24
CA LEU A 207 4.10 -19.28 -10.33
C LEU A 207 4.54 -19.44 -11.78
N ARG A 208 3.63 -19.84 -12.68
CA ARG A 208 3.96 -19.95 -14.12
C ARG A 208 4.44 -18.63 -14.70
N ALA A 209 3.76 -17.53 -14.40
CA ALA A 209 4.19 -16.22 -14.86
C ALA A 209 5.60 -15.82 -14.36
N LEU A 210 5.95 -16.22 -13.13
CA LEU A 210 7.29 -16.00 -12.55
C LEU A 210 8.38 -16.88 -13.20
N GLU A 211 8.05 -18.09 -13.63
CA GLU A 211 9.01 -19.04 -14.21
C GLU A 211 9.21 -18.82 -15.69
N GLU A 212 8.12 -18.63 -16.43
CA GLU A 212 8.11 -18.55 -17.90
C GLU A 212 8.36 -17.10 -18.40
N GLY A 213 8.18 -16.08 -17.56
CA GLY A 213 8.22 -14.67 -17.98
C GLY A 213 7.15 -14.32 -19.02
N SER A 214 6.06 -15.10 -19.04
CA SER A 214 4.93 -14.91 -19.94
C SER A 214 3.60 -14.99 -19.22
N ILE A 215 2.60 -14.32 -19.76
CA ILE A 215 1.23 -14.33 -19.24
C ILE A 215 0.24 -14.70 -20.33
N ARG A 216 -0.89 -15.30 -19.95
CA ARG A 216 -1.98 -15.62 -20.86
C ARG A 216 -3.26 -14.90 -20.40
N PRO A 217 -3.74 -13.88 -21.14
CA PRO A 217 -5.02 -13.22 -20.83
C PRO A 217 -6.20 -14.19 -20.85
N VAL A 218 -7.18 -13.97 -19.97
CA VAL A 218 -8.40 -14.79 -19.90
C VAL A 218 -9.12 -14.78 -21.24
N GLY A 219 -9.49 -15.96 -21.75
CA GLY A 219 -10.09 -16.13 -23.08
C GLY A 219 -9.12 -15.98 -24.25
N SER A 220 -7.81 -16.01 -24.02
CA SER A 220 -6.77 -15.95 -25.05
C SER A 220 -5.96 -17.24 -25.09
N ASP A 221 -5.64 -17.69 -26.33
CA ASP A 221 -4.68 -18.78 -26.57
C ASP A 221 -3.26 -18.27 -26.78
N ARG A 222 -3.07 -16.93 -26.83
CA ARG A 222 -1.76 -16.33 -27.05
C ARG A 222 -1.11 -15.96 -25.74
N GLU A 223 0.16 -16.30 -25.61
CA GLU A 223 1.03 -15.85 -24.55
C GLU A 223 1.66 -14.50 -24.90
N ILE A 224 1.86 -13.69 -23.89
CA ILE A 224 2.47 -12.37 -23.97
C ILE A 224 3.72 -12.41 -23.10
N GLN A 225 4.88 -12.19 -23.67
CA GLN A 225 6.14 -12.07 -22.92
C GLN A 225 6.14 -10.78 -22.11
N VAL A 226 6.56 -10.88 -20.86
CA VAL A 226 6.65 -9.74 -19.92
C VAL A 226 7.97 -9.78 -19.15
N ASN A 227 8.58 -8.63 -18.97
CA ASN A 227 9.80 -8.49 -18.18
C ASN A 227 9.50 -7.75 -16.88
N VAL A 228 8.82 -8.42 -15.96
CA VAL A 228 8.38 -7.84 -14.70
C VAL A 228 9.22 -8.36 -13.54
N ARG A 229 9.77 -7.44 -12.73
CA ARG A 229 10.36 -7.81 -11.44
C ARG A 229 9.25 -7.91 -10.40
N VAL A 230 9.26 -8.98 -9.61
CA VAL A 230 8.30 -9.16 -8.54
C VAL A 230 8.95 -8.89 -7.18
N VAL A 231 8.25 -8.10 -6.37
CA VAL A 231 8.50 -7.89 -4.94
C VAL A 231 7.21 -8.25 -4.22
N ALA A 232 7.27 -9.21 -3.31
CA ALA A 232 6.11 -9.65 -2.53
C ALA A 232 6.26 -9.23 -1.07
N ALA A 233 5.16 -8.92 -0.40
CA ALA A 233 5.14 -8.62 1.02
C ALA A 233 4.09 -9.46 1.76
N THR A 234 4.36 -9.77 3.01
CA THR A 234 3.45 -10.51 3.88
C THR A 234 3.62 -10.10 5.34
N ASN A 235 2.55 -10.22 6.10
CA ASN A 235 2.56 -10.17 7.56
C ASN A 235 2.28 -11.54 8.20
N ARG A 236 2.09 -12.58 7.36
CA ARG A 236 1.83 -13.96 7.80
C ARG A 236 3.10 -14.80 7.75
N ASN A 237 3.13 -15.88 8.54
CA ASN A 237 4.12 -16.92 8.41
C ASN A 237 3.75 -17.84 7.22
N LEU A 238 4.33 -17.58 6.05
CA LEU A 238 4.04 -18.37 4.85
C LEU A 238 4.45 -19.84 5.00
N GLN A 239 5.40 -20.16 5.88
CA GLN A 239 5.80 -21.54 6.13
C GLN A 239 4.68 -22.33 6.84
N GLU A 240 4.04 -21.73 7.85
CA GLU A 240 2.86 -22.30 8.49
C GLU A 240 1.70 -22.40 7.49
N ASP A 241 1.49 -21.39 6.64
CA ASP A 241 0.46 -21.43 5.60
C ASP A 241 0.70 -22.56 4.57
N VAL A 242 1.97 -22.92 4.30
CA VAL A 242 2.32 -24.12 3.47
C VAL A 242 1.96 -25.41 4.19
N GLU A 243 2.27 -25.53 5.49
CA GLU A 243 1.96 -26.72 6.29
C GLU A 243 0.45 -26.95 6.41
N ASP A 244 -0.32 -25.87 6.54
CA ASP A 244 -1.78 -25.87 6.60
C ASP A 244 -2.46 -25.99 5.22
N GLY A 245 -1.68 -26.03 4.14
CA GLY A 245 -2.21 -26.16 2.78
C GLY A 245 -2.89 -24.88 2.24
N ARG A 246 -2.73 -23.73 2.89
CA ARG A 246 -3.23 -22.42 2.45
C ARG A 246 -2.31 -21.74 1.43
N PHE A 247 -1.04 -22.12 1.41
CA PHE A 247 -0.06 -21.61 0.46
C PHE A 247 0.69 -22.75 -0.23
N ARG A 248 0.99 -22.61 -1.53
CA ARG A 248 1.70 -23.66 -2.28
C ARG A 248 3.18 -23.67 -1.94
N LYS A 249 3.72 -24.84 -1.71
CA LYS A 249 5.13 -25.07 -1.38
C LYS A 249 6.07 -24.63 -2.51
N ASP A 250 5.70 -24.88 -3.76
CA ASP A 250 6.49 -24.50 -4.94
C ASP A 250 6.62 -22.99 -5.09
N LEU A 251 5.52 -22.25 -4.93
CA LEU A 251 5.52 -20.79 -4.95
C LEU A 251 6.31 -20.21 -3.77
N PHE A 252 6.16 -20.78 -2.57
CA PHE A 252 6.93 -20.36 -1.39
C PHE A 252 8.45 -20.38 -1.67
N TYR A 253 8.99 -21.49 -2.18
CA TYR A 253 10.42 -21.56 -2.48
C TYR A 253 10.85 -20.60 -3.61
N ARG A 254 9.96 -20.28 -4.54
CA ARG A 254 10.25 -19.30 -5.59
C ARG A 254 10.29 -17.87 -5.09
N LEU A 255 9.48 -17.52 -4.08
CA LEU A 255 9.45 -16.21 -3.44
C LEU A 255 10.52 -16.05 -2.35
N ASN A 256 10.82 -17.09 -1.60
CA ASN A 256 11.71 -17.08 -0.44
C ASN A 256 13.21 -17.21 -0.82
N VAL A 257 13.64 -16.46 -1.85
CA VAL A 257 15.04 -16.45 -2.32
C VAL A 257 15.84 -15.35 -1.62
N LEU A 258 15.29 -14.15 -1.57
CA LEU A 258 15.87 -13.00 -0.87
C LEU A 258 14.79 -12.42 0.06
N VAL A 259 15.05 -12.44 1.35
CA VAL A 259 14.10 -11.95 2.36
C VAL A 259 14.63 -10.68 3.00
N ILE A 260 13.75 -9.68 3.10
CA ILE A 260 13.97 -8.47 3.91
C ILE A 260 12.99 -8.51 5.06
N HIS A 261 13.50 -8.58 6.28
CA HIS A 261 12.68 -8.46 7.47
C HIS A 261 12.55 -6.99 7.88
N VAL A 262 11.32 -6.50 8.01
CA VAL A 262 11.04 -5.13 8.47
C VAL A 262 10.66 -5.17 9.95
N ALA A 263 11.59 -4.73 10.79
CA ALA A 263 11.42 -4.75 12.24
C ALA A 263 10.18 -3.95 12.68
N PRO A 264 9.38 -4.45 13.63
CA PRO A 264 8.27 -3.71 14.20
C PRO A 264 8.76 -2.49 15.00
N LEU A 265 7.89 -1.50 15.20
CA LEU A 265 8.27 -0.22 15.81
C LEU A 265 8.79 -0.38 17.23
N ARG A 266 8.28 -1.33 18.01
CA ARG A 266 8.75 -1.66 19.37
C ARG A 266 10.21 -2.11 19.45
N GLU A 267 10.78 -2.62 18.36
CA GLU A 267 12.19 -3.03 18.27
C GLU A 267 13.12 -1.90 17.80
N ARG A 268 12.56 -0.79 17.31
CA ARG A 268 13.28 0.42 16.84
C ARG A 268 12.75 1.69 17.52
N LYS A 269 12.57 1.64 18.84
CA LYS A 269 11.98 2.72 19.66
C LYS A 269 12.69 4.07 19.48
N GLN A 270 14.01 4.05 19.28
CA GLN A 270 14.81 5.25 19.02
C GLN A 270 14.41 6.02 17.75
N ASP A 271 13.64 5.41 16.84
CA ASP A 271 13.14 6.07 15.63
C ASP A 271 11.84 6.85 15.90
N ILE A 272 11.16 6.58 17.03
CA ILE A 272 9.84 7.15 17.35
C ILE A 272 9.89 8.69 17.36
N ALA A 273 10.88 9.28 18.03
CA ALA A 273 11.03 10.71 18.09
C ALA A 273 11.14 11.35 16.70
N SER A 274 11.98 10.77 15.83
CA SER A 274 12.18 11.23 14.45
C SER A 274 10.92 11.06 13.60
N LEU A 275 10.19 9.96 13.76
CA LEU A 275 8.92 9.68 13.07
C LEU A 275 7.83 10.67 13.51
N VAL A 276 7.70 10.93 14.81
CA VAL A 276 6.76 11.93 15.35
C VAL A 276 7.05 13.31 14.77
N GLN A 277 8.31 13.74 14.78
CA GLN A 277 8.71 15.02 14.22
C GLN A 277 8.38 15.13 12.73
N TYR A 278 8.67 14.08 11.97
CA TYR A 278 8.39 14.05 10.54
C TYR A 278 6.88 14.12 10.26
N TYR A 279 6.07 13.27 10.91
CA TYR A 279 4.63 13.26 10.68
C TYR A 279 3.97 14.56 11.16
N SER A 280 4.42 15.12 12.26
CA SER A 280 3.95 16.46 12.70
C SER A 280 4.20 17.53 11.64
N LYS A 281 5.41 17.58 11.06
CA LYS A 281 5.74 18.52 9.99
C LYS A 281 4.94 18.28 8.71
N LEU A 282 4.79 17.01 8.32
CA LEU A 282 4.03 16.62 7.14
C LEU A 282 2.56 17.02 7.26
N LEU A 283 1.93 16.68 8.39
CA LEU A 283 0.52 16.95 8.67
C LEU A 283 0.25 18.45 8.87
N THR A 284 1.19 19.21 9.47
CA THR A 284 1.11 20.68 9.52
C THR A 284 0.95 21.26 8.11
N THR A 285 1.73 20.76 7.17
CA THR A 285 1.67 21.24 5.78
C THR A 285 0.38 20.81 5.08
N GLN A 286 -0.12 19.60 5.35
CA GLN A 286 -1.31 19.06 4.70
C GLN A 286 -2.63 19.60 5.27
N LEU A 287 -2.71 19.73 6.60
CA LEU A 287 -3.94 20.11 7.29
C LEU A 287 -4.01 21.64 7.56
N GLY A 288 -2.91 22.37 7.41
CA GLY A 288 -2.84 23.78 7.77
C GLY A 288 -2.97 24.05 9.27
N LEU A 289 -2.80 23.02 10.11
CA LEU A 289 -2.90 23.13 11.57
C LEU A 289 -1.53 23.40 12.18
N PRO A 290 -1.45 24.11 13.32
CA PRO A 290 -0.19 24.29 14.02
C PRO A 290 0.35 22.95 14.53
N ALA A 291 1.68 22.78 14.50
CA ALA A 291 2.31 21.60 15.06
C ALA A 291 2.08 21.55 16.58
N VAL A 292 1.70 20.38 17.10
CA VAL A 292 1.64 20.13 18.55
C VAL A 292 3.07 19.91 19.03
N PRO A 293 3.55 20.69 20.02
CA PRO A 293 4.87 20.46 20.59
C PRO A 293 4.84 19.22 21.48
N PHE A 294 5.50 18.13 21.05
CA PHE A 294 5.75 16.97 21.90
C PHE A 294 6.95 17.28 22.81
N ASN A 295 6.75 17.16 24.12
CA ASN A 295 7.82 17.32 25.09
C ASN A 295 8.60 16.00 25.31
N HIS A 296 9.67 16.02 26.10
CA HIS A 296 10.48 14.81 26.35
C HIS A 296 9.70 13.70 27.07
N ASN A 297 8.78 14.06 27.94
CA ASN A 297 7.96 13.10 28.67
C ASN A 297 6.97 12.40 27.72
N ASP A 298 6.38 13.16 26.78
CA ASP A 298 5.49 12.61 25.76
C ASP A 298 6.23 11.59 24.89
N ILE A 299 7.45 11.92 24.43
CA ILE A 299 8.26 10.99 23.61
C ILE A 299 8.59 9.74 24.43
N HIS A 300 8.98 9.87 25.70
CA HIS A 300 9.28 8.72 26.55
C HIS A 300 8.07 7.79 26.73
N GLN A 301 6.87 8.34 26.86
CA GLN A 301 5.63 7.55 26.91
C GLN A 301 5.36 6.83 25.60
N LEU A 302 5.59 7.52 24.44
CA LEU A 302 5.44 6.91 23.13
C LEU A 302 6.46 5.76 22.91
N GLU A 303 7.68 5.88 23.43
CA GLU A 303 8.69 4.83 23.40
C GLU A 303 8.35 3.62 24.28
N ALA A 304 7.58 3.83 25.34
CA ALA A 304 7.11 2.77 26.23
C ALA A 304 5.98 1.93 25.63
N TYR A 305 5.20 2.50 24.72
CA TYR A 305 4.05 1.83 24.11
C TYR A 305 4.48 0.76 23.09
N HIS A 306 3.68 -0.31 22.95
CA HIS A 306 4.01 -1.49 22.11
C HIS A 306 3.77 -1.31 20.61
N TRP A 307 2.95 -0.36 20.22
CA TRP A 307 2.63 -0.04 18.82
C TRP A 307 2.17 -1.27 18.00
N PRO A 308 1.05 -1.93 18.34
CA PRO A 308 0.56 -3.07 17.58
C PRO A 308 0.23 -2.73 16.11
N GLY A 309 -0.15 -1.49 15.81
CA GLY A 309 -0.33 -0.97 14.44
C GLY A 309 0.89 -0.28 13.85
N ASN A 310 2.05 -0.37 14.52
CA ASN A 310 3.35 0.13 14.07
C ASN A 310 3.32 1.61 13.62
N ILE A 311 3.97 1.95 12.50
CA ILE A 311 4.05 3.32 11.98
C ILE A 311 2.68 3.86 11.56
N ARG A 312 1.77 2.98 11.09
CA ARG A 312 0.41 3.39 10.71
C ARG A 312 -0.34 3.93 11.92
N GLU A 313 -0.25 3.24 13.04
CA GLU A 313 -0.85 3.68 14.31
C GLU A 313 -0.20 4.95 14.83
N LEU A 314 1.14 5.03 14.82
CA LEU A 314 1.88 6.23 15.22
C LEU A 314 1.46 7.45 14.41
N LYS A 315 1.34 7.33 13.07
CA LYS A 315 0.89 8.41 12.20
C LYS A 315 -0.53 8.88 12.56
N ASN A 316 -1.46 7.92 12.71
CA ASN A 316 -2.85 8.23 13.09
C ASN A 316 -2.93 8.90 14.47
N MET A 317 -2.08 8.48 15.41
CA MET A 317 -1.97 9.10 16.72
C MET A 317 -1.49 10.56 16.62
N VAL A 318 -0.42 10.83 15.86
CA VAL A 318 0.08 12.20 15.64
C VAL A 318 -1.00 13.07 14.99
N GLU A 319 -1.72 12.55 14.00
CA GLU A 319 -2.85 13.24 13.36
C GLU A 319 -3.95 13.57 14.37
N ARG A 320 -4.33 12.62 15.22
CA ARG A 320 -5.33 12.83 16.29
C ARG A 320 -4.84 13.90 17.29
N CYS A 321 -3.57 13.87 17.68
CA CYS A 321 -2.99 14.92 18.56
C CYS A 321 -3.10 16.30 17.94
N MET A 322 -2.81 16.44 16.64
CA MET A 322 -2.90 17.74 15.96
C MET A 322 -4.33 18.24 15.86
N LEU A 323 -5.30 17.37 15.63
CA LEU A 323 -6.73 17.72 15.55
C LEU A 323 -7.30 18.10 16.93
N LEU A 324 -6.86 17.43 18.01
CA LEU A 324 -7.36 17.66 19.37
C LEU A 324 -6.55 18.72 20.12
N GLY A 325 -5.37 19.11 19.63
CA GLY A 325 -4.46 20.03 20.29
C GLY A 325 -3.78 19.48 21.56
N ARG A 326 -3.92 18.19 21.85
CA ARG A 326 -3.35 17.49 23.00
C ARG A 326 -3.12 16.00 22.74
N LEU A 327 -2.28 15.37 23.54
CA LEU A 327 -2.17 13.90 23.57
C LEU A 327 -3.50 13.28 24.03
N PRO A 328 -3.99 12.22 23.40
CA PRO A 328 -5.15 11.46 23.89
C PRO A 328 -4.81 10.76 25.22
N ASP A 329 -5.69 10.86 26.19
CA ASP A 329 -5.51 10.26 27.52
C ASP A 329 -5.40 8.71 27.45
N GLU A 330 -5.96 8.09 26.41
CA GLU A 330 -5.92 6.64 26.16
C GLU A 330 -4.49 6.09 25.90
N LEU A 331 -3.55 6.93 25.47
CA LEU A 331 -2.15 6.55 25.27
C LEU A 331 -1.33 6.70 26.55
N LEU A 332 -1.89 7.41 27.54
CA LEU A 332 -1.26 7.61 28.85
C LEU A 332 -1.50 6.42 29.78
N THR A 333 -2.49 5.58 29.47
CA THR A 333 -2.69 4.28 30.14
C THR A 333 -1.80 3.26 29.43
N THR A 334 -0.66 2.97 30.02
CA THR A 334 0.22 1.89 29.57
C THR A 334 -0.58 0.57 29.54
N ASP A 335 -0.24 -0.32 28.57
CA ASP A 335 -0.86 -1.66 28.48
C ASP A 335 -0.73 -2.48 29.79
N SER A 336 0.14 -2.08 30.73
CA SER A 336 0.15 -2.59 32.09
C SER A 336 -1.19 -2.38 32.81
N ASP A 337 -1.89 -1.26 32.56
CA ASP A 337 -3.19 -1.00 33.19
C ASP A 337 -4.34 -1.73 32.47
N LYS A 338 -4.15 -2.11 31.19
CA LYS A 338 -5.12 -2.95 30.45
C LYS A 338 -4.83 -4.45 30.59
N ALA A 339 -3.58 -4.84 30.79
CA ALA A 339 -3.21 -6.22 31.08
C ALA A 339 -3.67 -6.66 32.46
N GLU A 340 -3.89 -5.74 33.42
CA GLU A 340 -4.52 -6.03 34.69
C GLU A 340 -6.06 -6.20 34.63
N GLN A 341 -6.69 -5.88 33.50
CA GLN A 341 -8.13 -6.10 33.28
C GLN A 341 -8.50 -7.35 32.47
N VAL A 342 -7.54 -8.09 31.94
CA VAL A 342 -7.76 -9.50 31.57
C VAL A 342 -7.46 -10.30 32.83
N VAL A 343 -8.44 -10.36 33.75
CA VAL A 343 -8.42 -11.16 34.96
C VAL A 343 -8.35 -12.63 34.57
N GLY A 344 -7.16 -13.08 34.23
CA GLY A 344 -6.80 -14.46 34.34
C GLY A 344 -6.49 -14.73 35.82
N TYR A 345 -7.24 -15.62 36.43
CA TYR A 345 -6.95 -16.04 37.78
C TYR A 345 -5.58 -16.73 37.84
N PRO A 346 -4.76 -16.54 38.91
CA PRO A 346 -3.48 -17.21 39.00
C PRO A 346 -3.63 -18.73 38.87
N ASN A 347 -2.72 -19.34 38.08
CA ASN A 347 -2.75 -20.81 37.85
C ASN A 347 -2.61 -21.64 39.13
N SER A 348 -2.22 -21.01 40.25
CA SER A 348 -2.12 -21.63 41.57
C SER A 348 -3.46 -21.69 42.32
N TRP A 349 -4.49 -21.02 41.85
CA TRP A 349 -5.79 -20.99 42.49
C TRP A 349 -6.57 -22.27 42.23
N SER A 350 -7.27 -22.76 43.29
CA SER A 350 -8.23 -23.85 43.13
C SER A 350 -9.46 -23.39 42.37
N MET A 351 -10.19 -24.31 41.74
CA MET A 351 -11.45 -24.02 41.06
C MET A 351 -12.44 -23.28 41.95
N GLU A 352 -12.46 -23.60 43.24
CA GLU A 352 -13.34 -22.97 44.21
C GLU A 352 -12.95 -21.51 44.47
N GLN A 353 -11.65 -21.20 44.53
CA GLN A 353 -11.16 -19.83 44.66
C GLN A 353 -11.49 -18.98 43.40
N VAL A 354 -11.30 -19.56 42.23
CA VAL A 354 -11.64 -18.91 40.95
C VAL A 354 -13.14 -18.64 40.86
N GLU A 355 -13.96 -19.62 41.20
CA GLU A 355 -15.43 -19.48 41.19
C GLU A 355 -15.91 -18.40 42.14
N LYS A 356 -15.35 -18.37 43.36
CA LYS A 356 -15.69 -17.39 44.41
C LYS A 356 -15.38 -15.98 43.92
N GLU A 357 -14.16 -15.75 43.45
CA GLU A 357 -13.71 -14.42 43.00
C GLU A 357 -14.51 -13.96 41.79
N HIS A 358 -14.78 -14.87 40.83
CA HIS A 358 -15.59 -14.56 39.67
C HIS A 358 -17.02 -14.13 40.05
N ILE A 359 -17.64 -14.83 40.96
CA ILE A 359 -18.99 -14.49 41.44
C ILE A 359 -18.99 -13.13 42.16
N VAL A 360 -17.98 -12.86 43.01
CA VAL A 360 -17.86 -11.57 43.70
C VAL A 360 -17.65 -10.42 42.70
N ASN A 361 -16.81 -10.59 41.74
CA ASN A 361 -16.55 -9.57 40.72
C ASN A 361 -17.80 -9.27 39.88
N VAL A 362 -18.55 -10.30 39.46
CA VAL A 362 -19.81 -10.09 38.72
C VAL A 362 -20.86 -9.41 39.59
N LEU A 363 -20.96 -9.76 40.87
CA LEU A 363 -21.88 -9.09 41.81
C LEU A 363 -21.53 -7.62 42.02
N ASN A 364 -20.25 -7.28 42.16
CA ASN A 364 -19.78 -5.91 42.31
C ASN A 364 -20.06 -5.09 41.03
N ASN A 365 -19.84 -5.65 39.85
CA ASN A 365 -20.12 -5.00 38.56
C ASN A 365 -21.62 -4.79 38.30
N MET A 366 -22.50 -5.48 39.06
CA MET A 366 -23.96 -5.36 38.97
C MET A 366 -24.57 -4.67 40.20
N ASP A 367 -23.79 -3.87 40.94
CA ASP A 367 -24.20 -3.13 42.13
C ASP A 367 -24.94 -4.02 43.18
N GLY A 368 -24.52 -5.29 43.30
CA GLY A 368 -25.11 -6.26 44.20
C GLY A 368 -26.43 -6.89 43.72
N ASN A 369 -26.87 -6.63 42.49
CA ASN A 369 -28.12 -7.19 41.94
C ASN A 369 -27.99 -8.69 41.65
N LYS A 370 -28.38 -9.53 42.65
CA LYS A 370 -28.28 -11.00 42.56
C LYS A 370 -29.06 -11.60 41.37
N SER A 371 -30.12 -10.93 40.87
CA SER A 371 -30.90 -11.47 39.76
C SER A 371 -30.19 -11.25 38.41
N GLN A 372 -29.58 -10.08 38.19
CA GLN A 372 -28.81 -9.76 37.02
C GLN A 372 -27.50 -10.55 37.00
N ALA A 373 -26.80 -10.63 38.14
CA ALA A 373 -25.60 -11.42 38.29
C ALA A 373 -25.82 -12.92 38.00
N ALA A 374 -26.92 -13.50 38.43
CA ALA A 374 -27.28 -14.89 38.16
C ALA A 374 -27.47 -15.15 36.65
N ASN A 375 -28.09 -14.20 35.91
CA ASN A 375 -28.25 -14.28 34.48
C ASN A 375 -26.90 -14.22 33.73
N VAL A 376 -25.99 -13.32 34.13
CA VAL A 376 -24.65 -13.19 33.54
C VAL A 376 -23.81 -14.45 33.81
N LEU A 377 -23.89 -15.01 35.02
CA LEU A 377 -23.19 -16.23 35.43
C LEU A 377 -23.79 -17.52 34.82
N GLY A 378 -24.94 -17.45 34.19
CA GLY A 378 -25.64 -18.63 33.65
C GLY A 378 -26.17 -19.59 34.70
N VAL A 379 -26.38 -19.13 35.95
CA VAL A 379 -26.85 -19.95 37.09
C VAL A 379 -28.21 -19.48 37.62
N SER A 380 -28.93 -20.36 38.34
CA SER A 380 -30.16 -19.94 38.97
C SER A 380 -29.88 -18.96 40.14
N ARG A 381 -30.77 -17.97 40.36
CA ARG A 381 -30.65 -17.04 41.47
C ARG A 381 -30.53 -17.80 42.83
N LYS A 382 -31.23 -18.94 42.96
CA LYS A 382 -31.17 -19.77 44.14
C LYS A 382 -29.77 -20.39 44.36
N THR A 383 -29.13 -20.82 43.26
CA THR A 383 -27.76 -21.36 43.29
C THR A 383 -26.76 -20.27 43.69
N LEU A 384 -26.88 -19.05 43.11
CA LEU A 384 -26.03 -17.93 43.45
C LEU A 384 -26.17 -17.53 44.94
N CYS A 385 -27.40 -17.36 45.43
CA CYS A 385 -27.64 -17.03 46.84
C CYS A 385 -27.02 -18.07 47.77
N ARG A 386 -27.26 -19.36 47.53
CA ARG A 386 -26.71 -20.44 48.36
C ARG A 386 -25.16 -20.40 48.43
N LYS A 387 -24.49 -20.12 47.32
CA LYS A 387 -23.03 -20.02 47.28
C LYS A 387 -22.52 -18.80 48.06
N VAL A 388 -23.14 -17.65 47.86
CA VAL A 388 -22.78 -16.40 48.55
C VAL A 388 -23.00 -16.52 50.06
N ASP A 389 -24.13 -17.11 50.46
CA ASP A 389 -24.48 -17.28 51.86
C ASP A 389 -23.53 -18.30 52.54
N ALA A 390 -23.15 -19.41 51.89
CA ALA A 390 -22.19 -20.39 52.39
C ALA A 390 -20.76 -19.79 52.60
N TRP A 391 -20.37 -18.79 51.82
CA TRP A 391 -19.10 -18.12 52.03
C TRP A 391 -19.16 -17.05 53.13
N ALA A 392 -20.34 -16.46 53.41
CA ALA A 392 -20.52 -15.51 54.48
C ALA A 392 -20.48 -16.20 55.86
N GLU A 393 -20.98 -17.44 55.96
CA GLU A 393 -20.93 -18.24 57.18
C GLU A 393 -19.49 -18.66 57.55
N ASN A 394 -18.64 -18.94 56.59
CA ASN A 394 -17.23 -19.32 56.83
C ASN A 394 -16.33 -18.14 57.28
N TYR A 395 -16.80 -16.89 57.26
CA TYR A 395 -16.08 -15.73 57.80
C TYR A 395 -16.53 -15.30 59.20
N ALA A 396 -17.55 -15.97 59.79
CA ALA A 396 -18.05 -15.68 61.16
C ALA A 396 -17.38 -16.55 62.20
N ASP A 397 -16.61 -17.57 61.83
CA ASP A 397 -15.97 -18.53 62.72
C ASP A 397 -14.43 -18.38 62.85
N ASP A 398 -13.82 -17.34 62.20
CA ASP A 398 -12.43 -16.91 62.36
C ASP A 398 -12.42 -15.50 63.03
#